data_e46ccf2d3c8292f48036a7410ff5c0ec
#
_entry.id   e46ccf2d3c8292f48036a7410ff5c0ec
#
_cell.length_a   1.000
_cell.length_b   1.000
_cell.length_c   1.000
_cell.angle_alpha   90.00
_cell.angle_beta   90.00
_cell.angle_gamma   90.00
#
_symmetry.space_group_name_H-M   'P 1'
#
loop_
_entity.id
_entity.type
_entity.pdbx_description
1 polymer ?
#
loop_
_entity_poly.entity_id
_entity_poly.type
_entity_poly.pdbx_seq_one_letter_code
_entity_poly.pdbx_strand_id
1 'polypeptide(L)'
;MSIHDDFRDMASENPDKQSPREKEIEKLIVALSEAQSQKSRTTAAQALCEIGGIAITRLISMLSQARWEVRSSAVLALAKVGQPATQAFQAALQDEDWFVRATAAKSLGQVKDPQTIKDLVNILGDSEWFVRERAAEALSKIGEPAIEPLIDALKDRNGLVRECAAEVLGEIGNEKSVGPLLETFHDEELYVRARAVLAFEKVETRSIKRGLQSGIRKKQ
;
A
#
# COMPACT_ATOMS: atom_id res chain seq x y z
N MET A 1 27.20 -4.55 3.57
CA MET A 1 27.42 -4.14 2.16
C MET A 1 26.18 -3.41 1.73
N SER A 2 26.28 -2.12 1.49
CA SER A 2 25.13 -1.23 1.27
C SER A 2 24.71 -1.30 -0.20
N ILE A 3 23.40 -1.41 -0.45
CA ILE A 3 22.79 -1.35 -1.80
C ILE A 3 23.17 -0.05 -2.55
N HIS A 4 23.73 0.93 -1.83
CA HIS A 4 24.17 2.22 -2.40
C HIS A 4 25.46 2.15 -3.23
N ASP A 5 26.30 1.15 -3.03
CA ASP A 5 27.59 1.06 -3.74
C ASP A 5 27.45 0.42 -5.12
N ASP A 6 26.44 -0.45 -5.34
CA ASP A 6 26.20 -1.08 -6.65
C ASP A 6 25.62 -0.11 -7.71
N PHE A 7 25.08 1.06 -7.29
CA PHE A 7 24.50 2.04 -8.23
C PHE A 7 25.51 3.02 -8.84
N ARG A 8 26.70 3.15 -8.28
CA ARG A 8 27.72 4.08 -8.80
C ARG A 8 28.42 3.60 -10.07
N ASP A 9 28.55 2.29 -10.24
CA ASP A 9 29.25 1.72 -11.42
C ASP A 9 28.38 1.65 -12.68
N MET A 10 27.04 1.82 -12.57
CA MET A 10 26.13 1.78 -13.73
C MET A 10 26.03 3.11 -14.50
N ALA A 11 26.64 4.18 -14.01
CA ALA A 11 26.53 5.52 -14.62
C ALA A 11 27.58 5.82 -15.71
N SER A 12 28.46 4.89 -16.04
CA SER A 12 29.59 5.12 -17.00
C SER A 12 29.52 4.25 -18.27
N GLU A 13 28.35 3.71 -18.65
CA GLU A 13 28.27 2.95 -19.91
C GLU A 13 28.16 3.88 -21.13
N ASN A 14 29.10 3.73 -22.05
CA ASN A 14 29.18 4.43 -23.32
C ASN A 14 27.86 4.25 -24.11
N PRO A 15 27.12 5.34 -24.48
CA PRO A 15 25.82 5.26 -25.13
C PRO A 15 25.77 4.50 -26.45
N ASP A 16 26.95 4.34 -27.10
CA ASP A 16 27.07 3.61 -28.37
C ASP A 16 27.03 2.08 -28.23
N LYS A 17 27.12 1.53 -27.02
CA LYS A 17 27.09 0.08 -26.74
C LYS A 17 25.78 -0.46 -26.24
N GLN A 18 24.74 0.38 -26.07
CA GLN A 18 23.45 -0.04 -25.57
C GLN A 18 22.73 -0.95 -26.57
N SER A 19 22.14 -2.04 -26.05
CA SER A 19 21.30 -2.93 -26.84
C SER A 19 20.03 -2.20 -27.36
N PRO A 20 19.41 -2.66 -28.45
CA PRO A 20 18.14 -2.08 -28.93
C PRO A 20 17.07 -1.99 -27.83
N ARG A 21 17.04 -2.96 -26.92
CA ARG A 21 16.11 -3.02 -25.79
C ARG A 21 16.41 -1.94 -24.74
N GLU A 22 17.66 -1.68 -24.43
CA GLU A 22 18.06 -0.60 -23.52
C GLU A 22 17.73 0.77 -24.09
N LYS A 23 17.94 0.99 -25.41
CA LYS A 23 17.54 2.23 -26.10
C LYS A 23 16.03 2.46 -26.05
N GLU A 24 15.23 1.41 -26.13
CA GLU A 24 13.77 1.49 -25.99
C GLU A 24 13.37 1.84 -24.55
N ILE A 25 13.99 1.22 -23.54
CA ILE A 25 13.79 1.55 -22.13
C ILE A 25 14.09 3.02 -21.87
N GLU A 26 15.22 3.56 -22.35
CA GLU A 26 15.58 4.98 -22.16
C GLU A 26 14.56 5.92 -22.83
N LYS A 27 14.09 5.61 -24.04
CA LYS A 27 13.02 6.38 -24.70
C LYS A 27 11.73 6.42 -23.87
N LEU A 28 11.34 5.29 -23.29
CA LEU A 28 10.15 5.22 -22.45
C LEU A 28 10.32 5.97 -21.13
N ILE A 29 11.52 5.96 -20.54
CA ILE A 29 11.87 6.74 -19.34
C ILE A 29 11.76 8.24 -19.63
N VAL A 30 12.33 8.71 -20.75
CA VAL A 30 12.21 10.11 -21.19
C VAL A 30 10.73 10.45 -21.41
N ALA A 31 10.00 9.61 -22.14
CA ALA A 31 8.57 9.81 -22.37
C ALA A 31 7.76 9.87 -21.07
N LEU A 32 8.08 9.06 -20.05
CA LEU A 32 7.44 9.09 -18.73
C LEU A 32 7.77 10.39 -17.98
N SER A 33 9.03 10.82 -18.02
CA SER A 33 9.51 12.00 -17.29
C SER A 33 9.00 13.32 -17.91
N GLU A 34 8.90 13.39 -19.23
CA GLU A 34 8.55 14.61 -19.97
C GLU A 34 7.06 14.73 -20.33
N ALA A 35 6.29 13.65 -20.13
CA ALA A 35 4.88 13.62 -20.51
C ALA A 35 4.08 14.71 -19.81
N GLN A 36 3.30 15.46 -20.59
CA GLN A 36 2.43 16.55 -20.11
C GLN A 36 1.10 16.01 -19.56
N SER A 37 0.70 14.80 -19.92
CA SER A 37 -0.56 14.21 -19.46
C SER A 37 -0.35 12.94 -18.62
N GLN A 38 -1.25 12.71 -17.67
CA GLN A 38 -1.27 11.48 -16.88
C GLN A 38 -1.41 10.23 -17.77
N LYS A 39 -2.21 10.32 -18.84
CA LYS A 39 -2.41 9.21 -19.78
C LYS A 39 -1.10 8.80 -20.45
N SER A 40 -0.33 9.78 -20.95
CA SER A 40 0.96 9.50 -21.61
C SER A 40 1.96 8.88 -20.63
N ARG A 41 2.04 9.40 -19.38
CA ARG A 41 2.88 8.83 -18.33
C ARG A 41 2.50 7.38 -18.03
N THR A 42 1.20 7.12 -17.84
CA THR A 42 0.72 5.76 -17.55
C THR A 42 1.02 4.79 -18.68
N THR A 43 0.91 5.24 -19.94
CA THR A 43 1.22 4.39 -21.10
C THR A 43 2.71 4.03 -21.15
N ALA A 44 3.59 5.03 -20.99
CA ALA A 44 5.04 4.80 -20.97
C ALA A 44 5.45 3.88 -19.81
N ALA A 45 4.92 4.13 -18.61
CA ALA A 45 5.16 3.32 -17.44
C ALA A 45 4.67 1.86 -17.61
N GLN A 46 3.53 1.66 -18.26
CA GLN A 46 3.02 0.33 -18.56
C GLN A 46 3.92 -0.42 -19.55
N ALA A 47 4.38 0.24 -20.62
CA ALA A 47 5.30 -0.35 -21.57
C ALA A 47 6.64 -0.78 -20.89
N LEU A 48 7.15 0.03 -19.95
CA LEU A 48 8.32 -0.34 -19.16
C LEU A 48 8.08 -1.61 -18.31
N CYS A 49 6.89 -1.76 -17.72
CA CYS A 49 6.54 -2.97 -16.98
C CYS A 49 6.49 -4.23 -17.87
N GLU A 50 5.95 -4.10 -19.09
CA GLU A 50 5.86 -5.20 -20.06
C GLU A 50 7.24 -5.68 -20.52
N ILE A 51 8.22 -4.76 -20.61
CA ILE A 51 9.61 -5.11 -20.90
C ILE A 51 10.20 -5.96 -19.75
N GLY A 52 9.88 -5.67 -18.49
CA GLY A 52 10.36 -6.40 -17.31
C GLY A 52 11.87 -6.18 -17.04
N GLY A 53 12.44 -6.99 -16.16
CA GLY A 53 13.88 -7.00 -15.86
C GLY A 53 14.47 -5.61 -15.60
N ILE A 54 15.39 -5.14 -16.42
CA ILE A 54 16.10 -3.84 -16.29
C ILE A 54 15.12 -2.67 -16.24
N ALA A 55 13.98 -2.74 -16.96
CA ALA A 55 12.96 -1.67 -16.93
C ALA A 55 12.31 -1.51 -15.55
N ILE A 56 12.13 -2.60 -14.81
CA ILE A 56 11.63 -2.54 -13.41
C ILE A 56 12.64 -1.80 -12.53
N THR A 57 13.93 -2.13 -12.64
CA THR A 57 14.99 -1.43 -11.90
C THR A 57 15.01 0.06 -12.22
N ARG A 58 14.83 0.43 -13.49
CA ARG A 58 14.72 1.84 -13.91
C ARG A 58 13.48 2.53 -13.35
N LEU A 59 12.32 1.86 -13.34
CA LEU A 59 11.11 2.38 -12.69
C LEU A 59 11.32 2.61 -11.19
N ILE A 60 12.03 1.70 -10.51
CA ILE A 60 12.39 1.86 -9.10
C ILE A 60 13.27 3.11 -8.91
N SER A 61 14.27 3.32 -9.78
CA SER A 61 15.11 4.51 -9.68
C SER A 61 14.36 5.83 -9.92
N MET A 62 13.24 5.78 -10.64
CA MET A 62 12.39 6.96 -10.87
C MET A 62 11.61 7.40 -9.63
N LEU A 63 11.52 6.58 -8.60
CA LEU A 63 10.90 6.96 -7.32
C LEU A 63 11.72 8.05 -6.59
N SER A 64 12.97 8.29 -6.99
CA SER A 64 13.81 9.37 -6.47
C SER A 64 13.77 10.67 -7.31
N GLN A 65 12.86 10.77 -8.28
CA GLN A 65 12.73 11.96 -9.12
C GLN A 65 12.07 13.13 -8.36
N ALA A 66 12.45 14.36 -8.71
CA ALA A 66 11.90 15.56 -8.07
C ALA A 66 10.39 15.76 -8.35
N ARG A 67 9.90 15.31 -9.51
CA ARG A 67 8.49 15.48 -9.91
C ARG A 67 7.61 14.36 -9.39
N TRP A 68 6.64 14.69 -8.52
CA TRP A 68 5.70 13.73 -7.93
C TRP A 68 4.88 12.95 -9.00
N GLU A 69 4.55 13.60 -10.14
CA GLU A 69 3.82 12.95 -11.23
C GLU A 69 4.62 11.78 -11.84
N VAL A 70 5.94 11.90 -11.89
CA VAL A 70 6.82 10.84 -12.36
C VAL A 70 6.86 9.71 -11.33
N ARG A 71 7.08 10.05 -10.04
CA ARG A 71 7.10 9.07 -8.95
C ARG A 71 5.79 8.28 -8.88
N SER A 72 4.64 8.97 -8.89
CA SER A 72 3.33 8.31 -8.82
C SER A 72 3.07 7.38 -10.02
N SER A 73 3.50 7.78 -11.22
CA SER A 73 3.34 6.96 -12.41
C SER A 73 4.25 5.72 -12.37
N ALA A 74 5.45 5.85 -11.84
CA ALA A 74 6.35 4.73 -11.62
C ALA A 74 5.74 3.73 -10.60
N VAL A 75 5.19 4.22 -9.46
CA VAL A 75 4.52 3.36 -8.47
C VAL A 75 3.32 2.64 -9.10
N LEU A 76 2.48 3.36 -9.87
CA LEU A 76 1.32 2.76 -10.55
C LEU A 76 1.72 1.68 -11.56
N ALA A 77 2.82 1.87 -12.26
CA ALA A 77 3.36 0.87 -13.17
C ALA A 77 3.88 -0.35 -12.42
N LEU A 78 4.70 -0.13 -11.39
CA LEU A 78 5.25 -1.18 -10.55
C LEU A 78 4.16 -2.00 -9.84
N ALA A 79 2.98 -1.43 -9.56
CA ALA A 79 1.85 -2.14 -8.99
C ALA A 79 1.38 -3.33 -9.86
N LYS A 80 1.60 -3.28 -11.17
CA LYS A 80 1.29 -4.39 -12.08
C LYS A 80 2.34 -5.50 -12.04
N VAL A 81 3.53 -5.20 -11.56
CA VAL A 81 4.63 -6.17 -11.41
C VAL A 81 4.42 -7.08 -10.20
N GLY A 82 3.74 -6.57 -9.16
CA GLY A 82 3.45 -7.34 -7.94
C GLY A 82 4.64 -7.47 -6.99
N GLN A 83 4.83 -8.66 -6.41
CA GLN A 83 5.83 -8.90 -5.35
C GLN A 83 7.25 -8.37 -5.62
N PRO A 84 7.84 -8.48 -6.83
CA PRO A 84 9.18 -7.94 -7.06
C PRO A 84 9.35 -6.44 -6.78
N ALA A 85 8.23 -5.68 -6.72
CA ALA A 85 8.24 -4.25 -6.42
C ALA A 85 7.90 -3.91 -4.96
N THR A 86 7.69 -4.89 -4.08
CA THR A 86 7.27 -4.67 -2.67
C THR A 86 8.18 -3.71 -1.94
N GLN A 87 9.50 -3.92 -2.00
CA GLN A 87 10.48 -3.05 -1.33
C GLN A 87 10.43 -1.60 -1.85
N ALA A 88 10.19 -1.42 -3.15
CA ALA A 88 10.05 -0.10 -3.75
C ALA A 88 8.79 0.60 -3.24
N PHE A 89 7.68 -0.12 -3.05
CA PHE A 89 6.46 0.45 -2.45
C PHE A 89 6.67 0.79 -0.98
N GLN A 90 7.35 -0.07 -0.20
CA GLN A 90 7.68 0.23 1.19
C GLN A 90 8.51 1.52 1.30
N ALA A 91 9.50 1.71 0.44
CA ALA A 91 10.26 2.97 0.38
C ALA A 91 9.36 4.16 -0.01
N ALA A 92 8.45 3.99 -0.97
CA ALA A 92 7.54 5.03 -1.44
C ALA A 92 6.45 5.42 -0.40
N LEU A 93 6.21 4.62 0.65
CA LEU A 93 5.38 5.03 1.79
C LEU A 93 5.97 6.19 2.59
N GLN A 94 7.26 6.47 2.44
CA GLN A 94 7.96 7.57 3.11
C GLN A 94 8.17 8.79 2.19
N ASP A 95 7.54 8.82 1.03
CA ASP A 95 7.68 9.93 0.08
C ASP A 95 7.11 11.23 0.66
N GLU A 96 7.72 12.36 0.32
CA GLU A 96 7.23 13.69 0.74
C GLU A 96 5.84 14.00 0.19
N ASP A 97 5.53 13.52 -1.01
CA ASP A 97 4.23 13.72 -1.66
C ASP A 97 3.20 12.68 -1.23
N TRP A 98 2.08 13.16 -0.71
CA TRP A 98 0.99 12.32 -0.21
C TRP A 98 0.40 11.38 -1.27
N PHE A 99 0.36 11.82 -2.54
CA PHE A 99 -0.22 11.01 -3.62
C PHE A 99 0.68 9.81 -3.96
N VAL A 100 1.99 9.96 -3.84
CA VAL A 100 2.96 8.86 -3.97
C VAL A 100 2.78 7.88 -2.82
N ARG A 101 2.70 8.37 -1.56
CA ARG A 101 2.44 7.51 -0.38
C ARG A 101 1.12 6.74 -0.50
N ALA A 102 0.03 7.43 -0.87
CA ALA A 102 -1.28 6.80 -1.06
C ALA A 102 -1.28 5.73 -2.17
N THR A 103 -0.57 6.02 -3.28
CA THR A 103 -0.43 5.08 -4.40
C THR A 103 0.38 3.85 -3.99
N ALA A 104 1.44 4.03 -3.21
CA ALA A 104 2.24 2.95 -2.65
C ALA A 104 1.41 2.05 -1.72
N ALA A 105 0.68 2.65 -0.77
CA ALA A 105 -0.21 1.92 0.15
C ALA A 105 -1.24 1.07 -0.61
N LYS A 106 -1.92 1.67 -1.60
CA LYS A 106 -2.87 0.95 -2.47
C LYS A 106 -2.21 -0.22 -3.19
N SER A 107 -0.98 -0.03 -3.70
CA SER A 107 -0.24 -1.07 -4.43
C SER A 107 0.14 -2.24 -3.53
N LEU A 108 0.58 -1.97 -2.31
CA LEU A 108 0.84 -2.99 -1.29
C LEU A 108 -0.42 -3.80 -0.96
N GLY A 109 -1.58 -3.16 -0.90
CA GLY A 109 -2.86 -3.85 -0.73
C GLY A 109 -3.24 -4.76 -1.90
N GLN A 110 -2.73 -4.53 -3.11
CA GLN A 110 -2.91 -5.43 -4.26
C GLN A 110 -1.96 -6.62 -4.20
N VAL A 111 -0.72 -6.40 -3.76
CA VAL A 111 0.29 -7.45 -3.57
C VAL A 111 -0.11 -8.41 -2.45
N LYS A 112 -0.76 -7.92 -1.39
CA LYS A 112 -1.21 -8.67 -0.21
C LYS A 112 -0.09 -9.43 0.51
N ASP A 113 1.11 -8.86 0.53
CA ASP A 113 2.24 -9.46 1.23
C ASP A 113 2.13 -9.18 2.74
N PRO A 114 2.04 -10.21 3.61
CA PRO A 114 1.96 -10.01 5.05
C PRO A 114 3.16 -9.26 5.65
N GLN A 115 4.32 -9.29 5.01
CA GLN A 115 5.51 -8.60 5.49
C GLN A 115 5.35 -7.07 5.47
N THR A 116 4.39 -6.55 4.70
CA THR A 116 4.12 -5.11 4.58
C THR A 116 3.13 -4.57 5.61
N ILE A 117 2.52 -5.44 6.42
CA ILE A 117 1.48 -5.06 7.39
C ILE A 117 1.97 -3.99 8.36
N LYS A 118 3.18 -4.16 8.91
CA LYS A 118 3.74 -3.20 9.86
C LYS A 118 3.89 -1.80 9.27
N ASP A 119 4.35 -1.71 8.02
CA ASP A 119 4.52 -0.43 7.34
C ASP A 119 3.17 0.22 7.05
N LEU A 120 2.17 -0.57 6.64
CA LEU A 120 0.80 -0.10 6.41
C LEU A 120 0.12 0.34 7.71
N VAL A 121 0.36 -0.34 8.83
CA VAL A 121 -0.15 0.10 10.16
C VAL A 121 0.47 1.44 10.55
N ASN A 122 1.78 1.65 10.34
CA ASN A 122 2.43 2.93 10.62
C ASN A 122 1.81 4.08 9.80
N ILE A 123 1.42 3.82 8.55
CA ILE A 123 0.80 4.80 7.65
C ILE A 123 -0.66 5.12 8.02
N LEU A 124 -1.31 4.37 8.91
CA LEU A 124 -2.60 4.77 9.48
C LEU A 124 -2.53 6.06 10.30
N GLY A 125 -1.32 6.51 10.68
CA GLY A 125 -1.07 7.78 11.34
C GLY A 125 -0.68 8.92 10.41
N ASP A 126 -0.75 8.77 9.10
CA ASP A 126 -0.37 9.82 8.13
C ASP A 126 -1.20 11.08 8.32
N SER A 127 -0.59 12.27 8.12
CA SER A 127 -1.29 13.55 8.20
C SER A 127 -2.44 13.64 7.18
N GLU A 128 -2.24 13.07 6.00
CA GLU A 128 -3.20 13.12 4.91
C GLU A 128 -4.25 12.01 5.04
N TRP A 129 -5.52 12.40 5.13
CA TRP A 129 -6.63 11.45 5.30
C TRP A 129 -6.71 10.40 4.18
N PHE A 130 -6.40 10.81 2.94
CA PHE A 130 -6.45 9.92 1.79
C PHE A 130 -5.37 8.83 1.83
N VAL A 131 -4.20 9.13 2.41
CA VAL A 131 -3.14 8.14 2.65
C VAL A 131 -3.60 7.12 3.67
N ARG A 132 -4.20 7.58 4.79
CA ARG A 132 -4.76 6.70 5.82
C ARG A 132 -5.84 5.77 5.26
N GLU A 133 -6.75 6.33 4.42
CA GLU A 133 -7.79 5.55 3.74
C GLU A 133 -7.19 4.44 2.87
N ARG A 134 -6.16 4.75 2.06
CA ARG A 134 -5.51 3.74 1.22
C ARG A 134 -4.79 2.66 2.02
N ALA A 135 -4.18 3.02 3.14
CA ALA A 135 -3.58 2.06 4.06
C ALA A 135 -4.64 1.15 4.71
N ALA A 136 -5.75 1.72 5.15
CA ALA A 136 -6.88 0.97 5.71
C ALA A 136 -7.48 -0.02 4.69
N GLU A 137 -7.70 0.42 3.44
CA GLU A 137 -8.12 -0.46 2.35
C GLU A 137 -7.11 -1.60 2.08
N ALA A 138 -5.80 -1.27 2.12
CA ALA A 138 -4.75 -2.25 1.90
C ALA A 138 -4.75 -3.33 2.98
N LEU A 139 -4.81 -2.93 4.26
CA LEU A 139 -4.88 -3.85 5.39
C LEU A 139 -6.15 -4.70 5.37
N SER A 140 -7.30 -4.11 5.01
CA SER A 140 -8.56 -4.85 4.82
C SER A 140 -8.46 -5.91 3.72
N LYS A 141 -7.74 -5.63 2.63
CA LYS A 141 -7.50 -6.59 1.53
C LYS A 141 -6.52 -7.70 1.90
N ILE A 142 -5.54 -7.42 2.75
CA ILE A 142 -4.65 -8.43 3.33
C ILE A 142 -5.49 -9.36 4.23
N GLY A 143 -6.39 -8.78 5.04
CA GLY A 143 -7.38 -9.53 5.81
C GLY A 143 -6.81 -10.14 7.10
N GLU A 144 -7.05 -11.42 7.32
CA GLU A 144 -6.79 -12.11 8.60
C GLU A 144 -5.35 -11.93 9.15
N PRO A 145 -4.28 -11.96 8.33
CA PRO A 145 -2.94 -11.72 8.83
C PRO A 145 -2.73 -10.35 9.50
N ALA A 146 -3.58 -9.35 9.19
CA ALA A 146 -3.48 -8.01 9.77
C ALA A 146 -4.18 -7.87 11.13
N ILE A 147 -4.95 -8.87 11.59
CA ILE A 147 -5.79 -8.75 12.80
C ILE A 147 -4.93 -8.47 14.04
N GLU A 148 -3.95 -9.30 14.35
CA GLU A 148 -3.14 -9.13 15.56
C GLU A 148 -2.35 -7.80 15.55
N PRO A 149 -1.67 -7.41 14.44
CA PRO A 149 -1.05 -6.09 14.36
C PRO A 149 -2.04 -4.92 14.53
N LEU A 150 -3.28 -5.07 14.05
CA LEU A 150 -4.31 -4.03 14.20
C LEU A 150 -4.86 -3.99 15.64
N ILE A 151 -4.98 -5.13 16.33
CA ILE A 151 -5.33 -5.17 17.76
C ILE A 151 -4.26 -4.44 18.59
N ASP A 152 -2.98 -4.65 18.29
CA ASP A 152 -1.90 -3.90 18.93
C ASP A 152 -2.00 -2.39 18.63
N ALA A 153 -2.37 -2.03 17.39
CA ALA A 153 -2.54 -0.64 16.96
C ALA A 153 -3.72 0.09 17.65
N LEU A 154 -4.70 -0.63 18.22
CA LEU A 154 -5.74 -0.01 19.07
C LEU A 154 -5.15 0.63 20.35
N LYS A 155 -3.90 0.34 20.70
CA LYS A 155 -3.18 0.90 21.85
C LYS A 155 -2.12 1.92 21.44
N ASP A 156 -2.09 2.35 20.18
CA ASP A 156 -1.14 3.33 19.69
C ASP A 156 -1.32 4.69 20.37
N ARG A 157 -0.23 5.45 20.54
CA ARG A 157 -0.28 6.81 21.11
C ARG A 157 -1.04 7.80 20.24
N ASN A 158 -1.04 7.57 18.92
CA ASN A 158 -1.74 8.41 17.96
C ASN A 158 -3.20 7.96 17.82
N GLY A 159 -4.15 8.81 18.21
CA GLY A 159 -5.58 8.54 18.10
C GLY A 159 -6.06 8.24 16.68
N LEU A 160 -5.40 8.80 15.64
CA LEU A 160 -5.74 8.47 14.24
C LEU A 160 -5.40 7.02 13.91
N VAL A 161 -4.28 6.49 14.43
CA VAL A 161 -3.92 5.08 14.25
C VAL A 161 -4.95 4.20 14.94
N ARG A 162 -5.34 4.53 16.19
CA ARG A 162 -6.36 3.77 16.93
C ARG A 162 -7.72 3.77 16.20
N GLU A 163 -8.15 4.95 15.71
CA GLU A 163 -9.38 5.09 14.93
C GLU A 163 -9.37 4.21 13.68
N CYS A 164 -8.33 4.35 12.85
CA CYS A 164 -8.20 3.59 11.60
C CYS A 164 -8.07 2.08 11.88
N ALA A 165 -7.34 1.68 12.93
CA ALA A 165 -7.22 0.28 13.32
C ALA A 165 -8.59 -0.32 13.69
N ALA A 166 -9.41 0.41 14.48
CA ALA A 166 -10.77 -0.01 14.80
C ALA A 166 -11.62 -0.16 13.52
N GLU A 167 -11.54 0.80 12.58
CA GLU A 167 -12.27 0.73 11.32
C GLU A 167 -11.89 -0.54 10.52
N VAL A 168 -10.60 -0.79 10.34
CA VAL A 168 -10.10 -1.95 9.57
C VAL A 168 -10.50 -3.26 10.22
N LEU A 169 -10.43 -3.38 11.56
CA LEU A 169 -10.89 -4.55 12.29
C LEU A 169 -12.38 -4.81 12.05
N GLY A 170 -13.21 -3.76 12.04
CA GLY A 170 -14.62 -3.85 11.66
C GLY A 170 -14.83 -4.32 10.23
N GLU A 171 -14.00 -3.83 9.28
CA GLU A 171 -14.07 -4.26 7.87
C GLU A 171 -13.61 -5.71 7.66
N ILE A 172 -12.60 -6.18 8.37
CA ILE A 172 -12.19 -7.60 8.32
C ILE A 172 -13.29 -8.47 8.95
N GLY A 173 -13.88 -8.03 10.04
CA GLY A 173 -15.05 -8.68 10.67
C GLY A 173 -14.71 -10.04 11.28
N ASN A 174 -13.59 -10.16 11.98
CA ASN A 174 -13.17 -11.36 12.68
C ASN A 174 -13.55 -11.28 14.18
N GLU A 175 -14.06 -12.37 14.75
CA GLU A 175 -14.51 -12.44 16.15
C GLU A 175 -13.40 -12.14 17.17
N LYS A 176 -12.14 -12.38 16.85
CA LYS A 176 -11.01 -12.01 17.71
C LYS A 176 -10.95 -10.51 18.02
N SER A 177 -11.53 -9.67 17.15
CA SER A 177 -11.58 -8.22 17.34
C SER A 177 -12.61 -7.75 18.36
N VAL A 178 -13.58 -8.59 18.75
CA VAL A 178 -14.70 -8.22 19.61
C VAL A 178 -14.24 -7.68 20.97
N GLY A 179 -13.42 -8.44 21.69
CA GLY A 179 -12.91 -8.03 23.01
C GLY A 179 -12.09 -6.72 22.93
N PRO A 180 -11.06 -6.62 22.07
CA PRO A 180 -10.28 -5.41 21.90
C PRO A 180 -11.12 -4.18 21.49
N LEU A 181 -12.12 -4.34 20.62
CA LEU A 181 -13.02 -3.24 20.25
C LEU A 181 -13.89 -2.77 21.43
N LEU A 182 -14.38 -3.69 22.28
CA LEU A 182 -15.11 -3.34 23.50
C LEU A 182 -14.24 -2.55 24.49
N GLU A 183 -12.97 -2.92 24.66
CA GLU A 183 -12.01 -2.14 25.46
C GLU A 183 -11.85 -0.72 24.91
N THR A 184 -11.83 -0.56 23.58
CA THR A 184 -11.68 0.73 22.89
C THR A 184 -12.90 1.65 23.05
N PHE A 185 -14.06 1.16 23.54
CA PHE A 185 -15.21 2.01 23.91
C PHE A 185 -14.91 3.00 25.04
N HIS A 186 -13.82 2.79 25.78
CA HIS A 186 -13.37 3.66 26.86
C HIS A 186 -12.16 4.54 26.44
N ASP A 187 -11.87 4.61 25.15
CA ASP A 187 -10.76 5.45 24.64
C ASP A 187 -10.91 6.92 25.06
N GLU A 188 -9.82 7.61 25.30
CA GLU A 188 -9.82 9.01 25.66
C GLU A 188 -10.43 9.91 24.57
N GLU A 189 -10.26 9.55 23.30
CA GLU A 189 -10.74 10.32 22.15
C GLU A 189 -12.15 9.90 21.71
N LEU A 190 -13.06 10.87 21.59
CA LEU A 190 -14.45 10.61 21.20
C LEU A 190 -14.57 9.94 19.84
N TYR A 191 -13.79 10.37 18.87
CA TYR A 191 -13.86 9.82 17.52
C TYR A 191 -13.37 8.36 17.46
N VAL A 192 -12.40 7.98 18.30
CA VAL A 192 -11.94 6.59 18.44
C VAL A 192 -13.06 5.73 19.05
N ARG A 193 -13.70 6.19 20.16
CA ARG A 193 -14.86 5.49 20.77
C ARG A 193 -15.97 5.26 19.75
N ALA A 194 -16.34 6.32 19.00
CA ALA A 194 -17.41 6.22 18.00
C ALA A 194 -17.06 5.22 16.90
N ARG A 195 -15.81 5.21 16.43
CA ARG A 195 -15.33 4.26 15.43
C ARG A 195 -15.34 2.83 15.95
N ALA A 196 -14.93 2.60 17.19
CA ALA A 196 -14.93 1.29 17.81
C ALA A 196 -16.34 0.70 17.93
N VAL A 197 -17.35 1.52 18.30
CA VAL A 197 -18.75 1.09 18.32
C VAL A 197 -19.23 0.63 16.93
N LEU A 198 -19.00 1.44 15.90
CA LEU A 198 -19.37 1.09 14.52
C LEU A 198 -18.65 -0.16 14.02
N ALA A 199 -17.37 -0.32 14.38
CA ALA A 199 -16.59 -1.50 14.03
C ALA A 199 -17.11 -2.75 14.71
N PHE A 200 -17.43 -2.67 16.00
CA PHE A 200 -18.03 -3.76 16.77
C PHE A 200 -19.37 -4.22 16.15
N GLU A 201 -20.28 -3.30 15.82
CA GLU A 201 -21.55 -3.62 15.17
C GLU A 201 -21.35 -4.35 13.83
N LYS A 202 -20.34 -3.95 13.04
CA LYS A 202 -20.00 -4.64 11.79
C LYS A 202 -19.52 -6.08 12.03
N VAL A 203 -18.66 -6.30 13.04
CA VAL A 203 -18.15 -7.64 13.39
C VAL A 203 -19.31 -8.54 13.82
N GLU A 204 -20.16 -8.07 14.75
CA GLU A 204 -21.32 -8.81 15.24
C GLU A 204 -22.30 -9.17 14.11
N THR A 205 -22.63 -8.20 13.26
CA THR A 205 -23.53 -8.43 12.12
C THR A 205 -23.00 -9.50 11.18
N ARG A 206 -21.68 -9.50 10.90
CA ARG A 206 -21.05 -10.52 10.06
C ARG A 206 -21.01 -11.90 10.71
N SER A 207 -20.77 -11.96 12.03
CA SER A 207 -20.78 -13.21 12.79
C SER A 207 -22.17 -13.86 12.77
N ILE A 208 -23.22 -13.09 13.01
CA ILE A 208 -24.63 -13.55 12.94
C ILE A 208 -24.95 -14.10 11.54
N LYS A 209 -24.58 -13.36 10.47
CA LYS A 209 -24.81 -13.81 9.08
C LYS A 209 -24.10 -15.13 8.77
N ARG A 210 -22.84 -15.30 9.22
CA ARG A 210 -22.10 -16.56 9.05
C ARG A 210 -22.75 -17.71 9.80
N GLY A 211 -23.20 -17.47 11.05
CA GLY A 211 -23.92 -18.46 11.85
C GLY A 211 -25.21 -18.94 11.19
N LEU A 212 -26.02 -18.02 10.65
CA LEU A 212 -27.24 -18.35 9.92
C LEU A 212 -26.96 -19.17 8.66
N GLN A 213 -25.95 -18.79 7.85
CA GLN A 213 -25.59 -19.53 6.63
C GLN A 213 -25.08 -20.95 6.92
N SER A 214 -24.30 -21.12 7.98
CA SER A 214 -23.82 -22.45 8.41
C SER A 214 -24.94 -23.34 8.92
N GLY A 215 -25.94 -22.76 9.61
CA GLY A 215 -27.12 -23.48 10.08
C GLY A 215 -28.05 -23.97 8.95
N ILE A 216 -28.15 -23.19 7.85
CA ILE A 216 -28.93 -23.59 6.66
C ILE A 216 -28.27 -24.75 5.92
N ARG A 217 -26.93 -24.69 5.73
CA ARG A 217 -26.18 -25.75 5.03
C ARG A 217 -26.17 -27.10 5.74
N LYS A 218 -26.35 -27.13 7.07
CA LYS A 218 -26.43 -28.38 7.86
C LYS A 218 -27.81 -29.06 7.80
N LYS A 219 -28.82 -28.39 7.24
CA LYS A 219 -30.21 -28.90 7.13
C LYS A 219 -30.56 -29.39 5.71
N GLN A 220 -29.65 -29.30 4.77
CA GLN A 220 -29.73 -29.89 3.43
C GLN A 220 -28.82 -31.12 3.32
#